data_0f9812f7c7eccd264ebdfc5c0c989fcb
#
_entry.id   0f9812f7c7eccd264ebdfc5c0c989fcb
#
_cell.length_a   1.000
_cell.length_b   1.000
_cell.length_c   1.000
_cell.angle_alpha   90.00
_cell.angle_beta   90.00
_cell.angle_gamma   90.00
#
_symmetry.space_group_name_H-M   'P 1'
#
loop_
_entity.id
_entity.type
_entity.pdbx_description
1 polymer ?
#
loop_
_entity_poly.entity_id
_entity_poly.type
_entity_poly.pdbx_seq_one_letter_code
_entity_poly.pdbx_strand_id
1 'polypeptide(L)'
;MWEAYELGNEDLLWAGIAFNGGIAGQQQAPCGAVSASAVCLGLRHRCSLADKQRAKQSRLDARQNAHELVRDFTEKFGTIICRDLIGIDFSKPDAYRQFQESNISKEKCDKYVQFVIEKLYEFDEKRSLTKTPEKVVIYTSANCPPCNEAKKDLEERGVPYEEISTEGNPRAVEEVMRLSNGTGIVPIIVTGQEVKIGFGCG
;
A
#
# COMPACT_ATOMS: atom_id res chain seq x y z
N MET A 1 -1.79 -4.98 -9.76
CA MET A 1 -1.82 -4.32 -8.43
C MET A 1 -1.73 -5.31 -7.27
N TRP A 2 -2.54 -6.37 -7.21
CA TRP A 2 -2.40 -7.41 -6.20
C TRP A 2 -1.00 -8.05 -6.24
N GLU A 3 -0.50 -8.41 -7.41
CA GLU A 3 0.86 -8.89 -7.63
C GLU A 3 1.91 -7.82 -7.34
N ALA A 4 1.69 -6.59 -7.81
CA ALA A 4 2.65 -5.48 -7.65
C ALA A 4 2.87 -5.06 -6.18
N TYR A 5 1.92 -5.36 -5.30
CA TYR A 5 2.03 -5.09 -3.86
C TYR A 5 2.25 -6.35 -3.02
N GLU A 6 2.51 -7.49 -3.67
CA GLU A 6 2.75 -8.79 -3.01
C GLU A 6 1.71 -9.10 -1.92
N LEU A 7 0.43 -8.82 -2.23
CA LEU A 7 -0.67 -9.05 -1.32
C LEU A 7 -0.99 -10.55 -1.31
N GLY A 8 -0.40 -11.29 -0.38
CA GLY A 8 -0.53 -12.75 -0.30
C GLY A 8 -1.93 -13.29 0.04
N ASN A 9 -2.92 -12.42 0.29
CA ASN A 9 -4.28 -12.83 0.61
C ASN A 9 -5.22 -12.62 -0.58
N GLU A 10 -5.68 -13.72 -1.18
CA GLU A 10 -6.62 -13.73 -2.30
C GLU A 10 -8.01 -13.17 -1.94
N ASP A 11 -8.40 -13.14 -0.66
CA ASP A 11 -9.66 -12.56 -0.20
C ASP A 11 -9.81 -11.10 -0.62
N LEU A 12 -8.68 -10.38 -0.78
CA LEU A 12 -8.66 -9.01 -1.26
C LEU A 12 -9.14 -8.87 -2.71
N LEU A 13 -8.86 -9.87 -3.56
CA LEU A 13 -9.39 -9.91 -4.93
C LEU A 13 -10.89 -10.17 -4.92
N TRP A 14 -11.34 -11.14 -4.11
CA TRP A 14 -12.75 -11.45 -3.96
C TRP A 14 -13.54 -10.27 -3.39
N ALA A 15 -13.01 -9.52 -2.46
CA ALA A 15 -13.64 -8.31 -1.93
C ALA A 15 -13.92 -7.23 -3.00
N GLY A 16 -13.13 -7.22 -4.08
CA GLY A 16 -13.28 -6.27 -5.18
C GLY A 16 -14.03 -6.78 -6.41
N ILE A 17 -14.36 -8.09 -6.47
CA ILE A 17 -14.84 -8.74 -7.70
C ILE A 17 -16.13 -8.12 -8.28
N ALA A 18 -17.01 -7.62 -7.43
CA ALA A 18 -18.27 -7.03 -7.83
C ALA A 18 -18.18 -5.56 -8.27
N PHE A 19 -17.02 -4.92 -8.17
CA PHE A 19 -16.89 -3.50 -8.55
C PHE A 19 -16.82 -3.24 -10.06
N ASN A 20 -16.79 -4.30 -10.88
CA ASN A 20 -16.76 -4.15 -12.32
C ASN A 20 -18.08 -3.56 -12.89
N GLY A 21 -17.98 -2.86 -14.00
CA GLY A 21 -19.13 -2.36 -14.75
C GLY A 21 -20.09 -1.45 -13.96
N GLY A 22 -19.56 -0.62 -13.07
CA GLY A 22 -20.38 0.25 -12.23
C GLY A 22 -21.23 -0.53 -11.24
N ILE A 23 -20.58 -1.46 -10.52
CA ILE A 23 -21.09 -2.48 -9.60
C ILE A 23 -21.95 -3.53 -10.30
N ALA A 24 -21.38 -4.73 -10.41
CA ALA A 24 -22.04 -5.91 -10.97
C ALA A 24 -22.69 -5.68 -12.36
N GLY A 25 -22.09 -4.84 -13.20
CA GLY A 25 -22.60 -4.53 -14.54
C GLY A 25 -23.80 -3.61 -14.58
N GLN A 26 -24.26 -3.04 -13.45
CA GLN A 26 -25.43 -2.14 -13.41
C GLN A 26 -25.17 -0.76 -14.01
N GLN A 27 -23.92 -0.38 -14.20
CA GLN A 27 -23.45 0.84 -14.85
C GLN A 27 -23.87 2.17 -14.17
N GLN A 28 -24.60 2.14 -13.07
CA GLN A 28 -25.12 3.31 -12.36
C GLN A 28 -24.17 3.83 -11.26
N ALA A 29 -23.03 3.19 -11.10
CA ALA A 29 -22.01 3.50 -10.11
C ALA A 29 -20.67 3.80 -10.80
N PRO A 30 -19.65 4.22 -10.04
CA PRO A 30 -18.32 4.49 -10.57
C PRO A 30 -17.74 3.32 -11.38
N CYS A 31 -16.96 3.67 -12.39
CA CYS A 31 -16.18 2.71 -13.18
C CYS A 31 -15.36 1.78 -12.27
N GLY A 32 -15.29 0.50 -12.62
CA GLY A 32 -14.53 -0.50 -11.86
C GLY A 32 -13.07 -0.14 -11.67
N ALA A 33 -12.45 0.55 -12.64
CA ALA A 33 -11.09 1.06 -12.51
C ALA A 33 -10.97 2.07 -11.35
N VAL A 34 -11.93 2.99 -11.22
CA VAL A 34 -11.98 3.98 -10.13
C VAL A 34 -12.26 3.30 -8.79
N SER A 35 -13.22 2.39 -8.72
CA SER A 35 -13.54 1.68 -7.49
C SER A 35 -12.38 0.81 -7.00
N ALA A 36 -11.73 0.08 -7.90
CA ALA A 36 -10.57 -0.74 -7.57
C ALA A 36 -9.38 0.11 -7.10
N SER A 37 -9.16 1.28 -7.71
CA SER A 37 -8.09 2.19 -7.27
C SER A 37 -8.34 2.74 -5.87
N ALA A 38 -9.58 3.01 -5.49
CA ALA A 38 -9.93 3.41 -4.13
C ALA A 38 -9.61 2.31 -3.09
N VAL A 39 -9.88 1.04 -3.42
CA VAL A 39 -9.48 -0.10 -2.59
C VAL A 39 -7.96 -0.18 -2.47
N CYS A 40 -7.25 -0.03 -3.58
CA CYS A 40 -5.77 -0.05 -3.59
C CYS A 40 -5.17 1.06 -2.73
N LEU A 41 -5.72 2.27 -2.78
CA LEU A 41 -5.28 3.37 -1.92
C LEU A 41 -5.51 3.06 -0.44
N GLY A 42 -6.64 2.44 -0.08
CA GLY A 42 -6.89 1.97 1.27
C GLY A 42 -5.84 0.96 1.75
N LEU A 43 -5.54 -0.04 0.92
CA LEU A 43 -4.52 -1.06 1.22
C LEU A 43 -3.11 -0.47 1.31
N ARG A 44 -2.78 0.47 0.45
CA ARG A 44 -1.50 1.17 0.44
C ARG A 44 -1.23 1.96 1.71
N HIS A 45 -2.26 2.59 2.25
CA HIS A 45 -2.19 3.37 3.49
C HIS A 45 -2.49 2.54 4.74
N ARG A 46 -2.63 1.21 4.62
CA ARG A 46 -2.94 0.36 5.78
C ARG A 46 -1.88 0.48 6.87
N CYS A 47 -2.34 0.49 8.10
CA CYS A 47 -1.52 0.41 9.30
C CYS A 47 -2.30 -0.31 10.39
N SER A 48 -1.65 -0.62 11.52
CA SER A 48 -2.35 -1.21 12.66
C SER A 48 -3.45 -0.27 13.18
N LEU A 49 -4.65 -0.81 13.36
CA LEU A 49 -5.77 -0.06 13.94
C LEU A 49 -5.61 0.15 15.45
N ALA A 50 -4.67 -0.55 16.09
CA ALA A 50 -4.34 -0.34 17.51
C ALA A 50 -3.68 1.03 17.74
N ASP A 51 -2.91 1.53 16.76
CA ASP A 51 -2.40 2.90 16.75
C ASP A 51 -3.46 3.86 16.21
N LYS A 52 -4.27 4.39 17.11
CA LYS A 52 -5.40 5.27 16.75
C LYS A 52 -4.98 6.55 16.03
N GLN A 53 -3.84 7.13 16.42
CA GLN A 53 -3.36 8.38 15.82
C GLN A 53 -2.85 8.14 14.39
N ARG A 54 -2.00 7.14 14.20
CA ARG A 54 -1.50 6.73 12.88
C ARG A 54 -2.64 6.28 11.96
N ALA A 55 -3.58 5.48 12.48
CA ALA A 55 -4.73 5.04 11.71
C ALA A 55 -5.65 6.20 11.28
N LYS A 56 -5.77 7.25 12.11
CA LYS A 56 -6.49 8.48 11.73
C LYS A 56 -5.80 9.18 10.58
N GLN A 57 -4.48 9.40 10.66
CA GLN A 57 -3.70 10.04 9.59
C GLN A 57 -3.74 9.22 8.31
N SER A 58 -3.48 7.91 8.38
CA SER A 58 -3.54 7.01 7.22
C SER A 58 -4.89 7.05 6.49
N ARG A 59 -5.99 7.15 7.23
CA ARG A 59 -7.33 7.32 6.62
C ARG A 59 -7.50 8.66 5.92
N LEU A 60 -6.93 9.73 6.46
CA LEU A 60 -6.97 11.05 5.83
C LEU A 60 -6.15 11.04 4.52
N ASP A 61 -4.93 10.49 4.55
CA ASP A 61 -4.05 10.40 3.39
C ASP A 61 -4.67 9.54 2.28
N ALA A 62 -5.24 8.38 2.62
CA ALA A 62 -5.95 7.53 1.67
C ALA A 62 -7.13 8.25 1.01
N ARG A 63 -7.91 9.00 1.79
CA ARG A 63 -9.05 9.79 1.26
C ARG A 63 -8.61 10.94 0.39
N GLN A 64 -7.54 11.62 0.75
CA GLN A 64 -6.99 12.72 -0.04
C GLN A 64 -6.49 12.22 -1.40
N ASN A 65 -5.74 11.13 -1.44
CA ASN A 65 -5.28 10.53 -2.68
C ASN A 65 -6.46 10.03 -3.54
N ALA A 66 -7.47 9.41 -2.92
CA ALA A 66 -8.68 8.99 -3.63
C ALA A 66 -9.45 10.19 -4.21
N HIS A 67 -9.55 11.29 -3.47
CA HIS A 67 -10.17 12.53 -3.95
C HIS A 67 -9.42 13.11 -5.16
N GLU A 68 -8.09 13.18 -5.09
CA GLU A 68 -7.24 13.65 -6.19
C GLU A 68 -7.42 12.76 -7.43
N LEU A 69 -7.39 11.44 -7.28
CA LEU A 69 -7.59 10.50 -8.37
C LEU A 69 -8.95 10.68 -9.05
N VAL A 70 -10.02 10.79 -8.26
CA VAL A 70 -11.39 10.97 -8.78
C VAL A 70 -11.53 12.31 -9.49
N ARG A 71 -10.97 13.38 -8.94
CA ARG A 71 -10.94 14.70 -9.58
C ARG A 71 -10.25 14.63 -10.94
N ASP A 72 -9.00 14.14 -10.98
CA ASP A 72 -8.19 14.09 -12.19
C ASP A 72 -8.81 13.16 -13.25
N PHE A 73 -9.41 12.07 -12.82
CA PHE A 73 -10.16 11.17 -13.70
C PHE A 73 -11.38 11.90 -14.30
N THR A 74 -12.13 12.63 -13.49
CA THR A 74 -13.32 13.39 -13.94
C THR A 74 -12.93 14.52 -14.87
N GLU A 75 -11.83 15.23 -14.58
CA GLU A 75 -11.29 16.27 -15.48
C GLU A 75 -10.92 15.72 -16.85
N LYS A 76 -10.31 14.53 -16.89
CA LYS A 76 -9.85 13.90 -18.13
C LYS A 76 -10.99 13.25 -18.94
N PHE A 77 -11.94 12.61 -18.28
CA PHE A 77 -12.94 11.75 -18.93
C PHE A 77 -14.40 12.25 -18.78
N GLY A 78 -14.61 13.36 -18.06
CA GLY A 78 -15.91 14.01 -17.91
C GLY A 78 -16.78 13.45 -16.79
N THR A 79 -16.63 12.19 -16.43
CA THR A 79 -17.44 11.50 -15.43
C THR A 79 -16.70 10.27 -14.87
N ILE A 80 -17.18 9.76 -13.73
CA ILE A 80 -16.73 8.46 -13.21
C ILE A 80 -17.79 7.37 -13.41
N ILE A 81 -18.98 7.71 -13.87
CA ILE A 81 -20.11 6.78 -13.98
C ILE A 81 -19.91 5.87 -15.20
N CYS A 82 -19.97 4.57 -14.97
CA CYS A 82 -19.66 3.56 -16.00
C CYS A 82 -20.51 3.73 -17.25
N ARG A 83 -21.84 3.92 -17.12
CA ARG A 83 -22.75 4.12 -18.28
C ARG A 83 -22.34 5.29 -19.16
N ASP A 84 -22.06 6.42 -18.54
CA ASP A 84 -21.72 7.66 -19.24
C ASP A 84 -20.36 7.55 -19.94
N LEU A 85 -19.42 6.86 -19.31
CA LEU A 85 -18.08 6.62 -19.85
C LEU A 85 -18.12 5.76 -21.11
N ILE A 86 -18.86 4.65 -21.11
CA ILE A 86 -18.91 3.75 -22.27
C ILE A 86 -19.96 4.16 -23.31
N GLY A 87 -21.02 4.87 -22.91
CA GLY A 87 -22.09 5.34 -23.80
C GLY A 87 -23.06 4.23 -24.24
N ILE A 88 -23.09 3.09 -23.55
CA ILE A 88 -23.99 1.97 -23.80
C ILE A 88 -24.79 1.68 -22.53
N ASP A 89 -26.09 1.48 -22.68
CA ASP A 89 -27.00 1.14 -21.59
C ASP A 89 -27.30 -0.38 -21.58
N PHE A 90 -26.68 -1.13 -20.69
CA PHE A 90 -26.86 -2.59 -20.59
C PHE A 90 -28.27 -3.01 -20.13
N SER A 91 -29.14 -2.09 -19.71
CA SER A 91 -30.53 -2.39 -19.43
C SER A 91 -31.34 -2.65 -20.71
N LYS A 92 -30.82 -2.26 -21.88
CA LYS A 92 -31.44 -2.49 -23.17
C LYS A 92 -31.16 -3.88 -23.71
N PRO A 93 -32.10 -4.50 -24.41
CA PRO A 93 -31.88 -5.78 -25.07
C PRO A 93 -30.65 -5.73 -25.97
N ASP A 94 -29.89 -6.81 -25.98
CA ASP A 94 -28.66 -7.01 -26.79
C ASP A 94 -27.49 -6.02 -26.55
N ALA A 95 -27.66 -5.03 -25.70
CA ALA A 95 -26.62 -4.01 -25.47
C ALA A 95 -25.30 -4.60 -24.93
N TYR A 96 -25.38 -5.59 -24.06
CA TYR A 96 -24.18 -6.27 -23.56
C TYR A 96 -23.46 -7.06 -24.66
N ARG A 97 -24.22 -7.73 -25.54
CA ARG A 97 -23.65 -8.45 -26.71
C ARG A 97 -22.99 -7.44 -27.67
N GLN A 98 -23.65 -6.33 -27.98
CA GLN A 98 -23.07 -5.26 -28.80
C GLN A 98 -21.77 -4.72 -28.20
N PHE A 99 -21.72 -4.55 -26.87
CA PHE A 99 -20.49 -4.16 -26.18
C PHE A 99 -19.38 -5.20 -26.35
N GLN A 100 -19.69 -6.50 -26.19
CA GLN A 100 -18.71 -7.58 -26.34
C GLN A 100 -18.16 -7.69 -27.78
N GLU A 101 -19.02 -7.46 -28.79
CA GLU A 101 -18.66 -7.49 -30.21
C GLU A 101 -17.95 -6.21 -30.66
N SER A 102 -17.99 -5.14 -29.87
CA SER A 102 -17.36 -3.86 -30.16
C SER A 102 -15.94 -3.78 -29.63
N ASN A 103 -15.18 -2.79 -30.11
CA ASN A 103 -13.86 -2.46 -29.57
C ASN A 103 -13.91 -1.48 -28.37
N ILE A 104 -15.09 -1.16 -27.86
CA ILE A 104 -15.26 -0.14 -26.79
C ILE A 104 -14.46 -0.48 -25.55
N SER A 105 -14.38 -1.76 -25.17
CA SER A 105 -13.55 -2.18 -24.05
C SER A 105 -12.09 -1.76 -24.23
N LYS A 106 -11.49 -2.06 -25.38
CA LYS A 106 -10.10 -1.71 -25.69
C LYS A 106 -9.89 -0.21 -25.89
N GLU A 107 -10.84 0.46 -26.54
CA GLU A 107 -10.74 1.89 -26.86
C GLU A 107 -10.97 2.79 -25.66
N LYS A 108 -11.82 2.38 -24.72
CA LYS A 108 -12.23 3.17 -23.57
C LYS A 108 -11.80 2.55 -22.25
N CYS A 109 -12.24 1.33 -21.92
CA CYS A 109 -12.02 0.75 -20.60
C CYS A 109 -10.53 0.55 -20.29
N ASP A 110 -9.73 0.10 -21.28
CA ASP A 110 -8.29 -0.06 -21.10
C ASP A 110 -7.61 1.29 -20.80
N LYS A 111 -8.04 2.37 -21.43
CA LYS A 111 -7.52 3.72 -21.12
C LYS A 111 -7.87 4.19 -19.71
N TYR A 112 -9.05 3.82 -19.19
CA TYR A 112 -9.44 4.13 -17.81
C TYR A 112 -8.60 3.35 -16.81
N VAL A 113 -8.35 2.07 -17.09
CA VAL A 113 -7.47 1.23 -16.29
C VAL A 113 -6.04 1.74 -16.31
N GLN A 114 -5.51 2.06 -17.48
CA GLN A 114 -4.16 2.62 -17.62
C GLN A 114 -4.02 3.93 -16.83
N PHE A 115 -4.96 4.84 -16.96
CA PHE A 115 -4.93 6.12 -16.25
C PHE A 115 -4.86 5.93 -14.73
N VAL A 116 -5.70 5.06 -14.16
CA VAL A 116 -5.69 4.87 -12.69
C VAL A 116 -4.41 4.17 -12.22
N ILE A 117 -3.83 3.28 -13.02
CA ILE A 117 -2.55 2.65 -12.72
C ILE A 117 -1.44 3.71 -12.71
N GLU A 118 -1.33 4.55 -13.74
CA GLU A 118 -0.36 5.64 -13.82
C GLU A 118 -0.48 6.57 -12.60
N LYS A 119 -1.70 6.96 -12.22
CA LYS A 119 -1.95 7.79 -11.03
C LYS A 119 -1.52 7.13 -9.73
N LEU A 120 -1.73 5.84 -9.59
CA LEU A 120 -1.29 5.11 -8.40
C LEU A 120 0.24 5.08 -8.30
N TYR A 121 0.96 4.93 -9.41
CA TYR A 121 2.42 5.05 -9.43
C TYR A 121 2.90 6.47 -9.09
N GLU A 122 2.25 7.52 -9.64
CA GLU A 122 2.58 8.91 -9.27
C GLU A 122 2.44 9.14 -7.75
N PHE A 123 1.41 8.59 -7.11
CA PHE A 123 1.26 8.69 -5.66
C PHE A 123 2.35 7.92 -4.90
N ASP A 124 2.86 6.79 -5.44
CA ASP A 124 3.97 6.05 -4.84
C ASP A 124 5.26 6.84 -4.91
N GLU A 125 5.56 7.46 -6.04
CA GLU A 125 6.72 8.31 -6.21
C GLU A 125 6.66 9.51 -5.26
N LYS A 126 5.54 10.24 -5.21
CA LYS A 126 5.34 11.36 -4.28
C LYS A 126 5.54 10.93 -2.83
N ARG A 127 5.01 9.77 -2.44
CA ARG A 127 5.16 9.23 -1.09
C ARG A 127 6.61 8.85 -0.77
N SER A 128 7.33 8.29 -1.73
CA SER A 128 8.75 7.95 -1.57
C SER A 128 9.60 9.21 -1.36
N LEU A 129 9.30 10.29 -2.07
CA LEU A 129 9.98 11.58 -1.92
C LEU A 129 9.64 12.28 -0.59
N THR A 130 8.45 12.05 -0.03
CA THR A 130 8.02 12.67 1.24
C THR A 130 8.32 11.81 2.46
N LYS A 131 8.66 10.54 2.29
CA LYS A 131 9.19 9.75 3.39
C LYS A 131 10.57 10.26 3.74
N THR A 132 10.64 11.04 4.84
CA THR A 132 11.88 11.12 5.61
C THR A 132 12.32 9.67 5.84
N PRO A 133 13.57 9.29 5.56
CA PRO A 133 14.03 7.93 5.82
C PRO A 133 13.66 7.60 7.27
N GLU A 134 12.81 6.58 7.47
CA GLU A 134 12.44 6.16 8.82
C GLU A 134 13.75 5.86 9.54
N LYS A 135 14.00 6.54 10.67
CA LYS A 135 15.21 6.34 11.44
C LYS A 135 15.27 4.87 11.84
N VAL A 136 16.23 4.16 11.29
CA VAL A 136 16.50 2.78 11.67
C VAL A 136 17.39 2.80 12.91
N VAL A 137 16.96 2.14 13.97
CA VAL A 137 17.72 1.98 15.19
C VAL A 137 18.03 0.49 15.34
N ILE A 138 19.30 0.15 15.56
CA ILE A 138 19.73 -1.22 15.85
C ILE A 138 20.29 -1.30 17.28
N TYR A 139 19.66 -2.13 18.10
CA TYR A 139 20.18 -2.46 19.44
C TYR A 139 21.13 -3.65 19.34
N THR A 140 22.33 -3.49 19.89
CA THR A 140 23.39 -4.49 19.81
C THR A 140 24.00 -4.77 21.18
N SER A 141 24.77 -5.84 21.30
CA SER A 141 25.67 -6.09 22.45
C SER A 141 27.10 -6.36 21.98
N ALA A 142 28.04 -6.28 22.89
CA ALA A 142 29.42 -6.64 22.61
C ALA A 142 29.52 -8.11 22.18
N ASN A 143 30.45 -8.39 21.25
CA ASN A 143 30.76 -9.75 20.79
C ASN A 143 29.51 -10.51 20.24
N CYS A 144 28.62 -9.82 19.54
CA CYS A 144 27.40 -10.38 18.97
C CYS A 144 27.55 -10.60 17.45
N PRO A 145 27.86 -11.82 16.97
CA PRO A 145 28.01 -12.09 15.54
C PRO A 145 26.75 -11.76 14.72
N PRO A 146 25.52 -12.10 15.15
CA PRO A 146 24.32 -11.73 14.43
C PRO A 146 24.11 -10.22 14.33
N CYS A 147 24.58 -9.45 15.31
CA CYS A 147 24.52 -7.98 15.26
C CYS A 147 25.43 -7.41 14.17
N ASN A 148 26.63 -8.00 13.99
CA ASN A 148 27.55 -7.60 12.95
C ASN A 148 27.01 -7.94 11.54
N GLU A 149 26.39 -9.10 11.39
CA GLU A 149 25.72 -9.49 10.15
C GLU A 149 24.56 -8.54 9.81
N ALA A 150 23.74 -8.18 10.79
CA ALA A 150 22.65 -7.24 10.60
C ALA A 150 23.13 -5.84 10.20
N LYS A 151 24.21 -5.35 10.80
CA LYS A 151 24.82 -4.07 10.42
C LYS A 151 25.33 -4.11 8.98
N LYS A 152 26.02 -5.19 8.63
CA LYS A 152 26.55 -5.39 7.27
C LYS A 152 25.44 -5.42 6.23
N ASP A 153 24.31 -6.11 6.48
CA ASP A 153 23.13 -6.10 5.60
C ASP A 153 22.57 -4.69 5.41
N LEU A 154 22.44 -3.91 6.49
CA LEU A 154 21.97 -2.52 6.41
C LEU A 154 22.92 -1.64 5.58
N GLU A 155 24.22 -1.81 5.74
CA GLU A 155 25.27 -1.10 5.00
C GLU A 155 25.26 -1.47 3.51
N GLU A 156 25.19 -2.76 3.17
CA GLU A 156 25.11 -3.25 1.79
C GLU A 156 23.83 -2.75 1.06
N ARG A 157 22.76 -2.58 1.80
CA ARG A 157 21.49 -2.01 1.29
C ARG A 157 21.46 -0.49 1.29
N GLY A 158 22.52 0.18 1.77
CA GLY A 158 22.59 1.64 1.85
C GLY A 158 21.58 2.25 2.82
N VAL A 159 21.14 1.52 3.85
CA VAL A 159 20.17 1.98 4.85
C VAL A 159 20.89 2.65 6.01
N PRO A 160 20.76 3.98 6.22
CA PRO A 160 21.36 4.64 7.36
C PRO A 160 20.70 4.19 8.66
N TYR A 161 21.48 3.89 9.68
CA TYR A 161 20.99 3.45 10.98
C TYR A 161 21.73 4.11 12.15
N GLU A 162 21.09 4.14 13.30
CA GLU A 162 21.71 4.48 14.58
C GLU A 162 21.92 3.20 15.39
N GLU A 163 23.17 2.95 15.79
CA GLU A 163 23.50 1.82 16.68
C GLU A 163 23.40 2.26 18.14
N ILE A 164 22.70 1.48 18.95
CA ILE A 164 22.62 1.64 20.40
C ILE A 164 23.12 0.37 21.05
N SER A 165 24.32 0.45 21.66
CA SER A 165 24.87 -0.68 22.42
C SER A 165 24.18 -0.80 23.78
N THR A 166 23.89 -2.05 24.18
CA THR A 166 23.42 -2.38 25.53
C THR A 166 24.54 -2.35 26.56
N GLU A 167 25.80 -2.32 26.12
CA GLU A 167 26.95 -2.37 27.00
C GLU A 167 27.11 -1.04 27.75
N GLY A 168 27.10 -1.10 29.07
CA GLY A 168 27.17 0.10 29.90
C GLY A 168 25.95 1.04 29.82
N ASN A 169 24.88 0.60 29.16
CA ASN A 169 23.68 1.41 28.93
C ASN A 169 22.42 0.74 29.50
N PRO A 170 22.10 0.96 30.79
CA PRO A 170 20.92 0.35 31.43
C PRO A 170 19.61 0.65 30.73
N ARG A 171 19.45 1.86 30.15
CA ARG A 171 18.24 2.25 29.40
C ARG A 171 18.08 1.44 28.12
N ALA A 172 19.17 1.17 27.41
CA ALA A 172 19.15 0.30 26.23
C ALA A 172 18.81 -1.15 26.59
N VAL A 173 19.30 -1.64 27.71
CA VAL A 173 18.94 -2.98 28.23
C VAL A 173 17.44 -3.06 28.54
N GLU A 174 16.90 -2.08 29.24
CA GLU A 174 15.45 -2.01 29.57
C GLU A 174 14.61 -2.00 28.30
N GLU A 175 14.99 -1.20 27.29
CA GLU A 175 14.29 -1.11 26.01
C GLU A 175 14.38 -2.42 25.22
N VAL A 176 15.55 -3.08 25.18
CA VAL A 176 15.71 -4.41 24.57
C VAL A 176 14.81 -5.43 25.25
N MET A 177 14.74 -5.44 26.58
CA MET A 177 13.85 -6.33 27.33
C MET A 177 12.37 -6.07 26.98
N ARG A 178 11.99 -4.80 26.88
CA ARG A 178 10.63 -4.41 26.51
C ARG A 178 10.27 -4.86 25.07
N LEU A 179 11.14 -4.58 24.12
CA LEU A 179 10.92 -4.89 22.69
C LEU A 179 10.96 -6.38 22.40
N SER A 180 11.77 -7.14 23.15
CA SER A 180 11.95 -8.60 22.99
C SER A 180 11.00 -9.43 23.87
N ASN A 181 9.98 -8.83 24.48
CA ASN A 181 9.09 -9.51 25.41
C ASN A 181 9.83 -10.23 26.54
N GLY A 182 10.87 -9.61 27.08
CA GLY A 182 11.65 -10.14 28.20
C GLY A 182 12.75 -11.13 27.84
N THR A 183 12.99 -11.44 26.55
CA THR A 183 14.02 -12.41 26.17
C THR A 183 15.43 -11.84 26.13
N GLY A 184 15.58 -10.52 25.97
CA GLY A 184 16.88 -9.85 25.88
C GLY A 184 17.68 -10.18 24.60
N ILE A 185 17.06 -10.77 23.60
CA ILE A 185 17.72 -11.16 22.34
C ILE A 185 18.08 -9.92 21.52
N VAL A 186 19.30 -9.87 21.02
CA VAL A 186 19.82 -8.87 20.08
C VAL A 186 20.38 -9.59 18.83
N PRO A 187 20.47 -8.92 17.65
CA PRO A 187 20.05 -7.53 17.42
C PRO A 187 18.54 -7.33 17.45
N ILE A 188 18.11 -6.14 17.84
CA ILE A 188 16.76 -5.67 17.58
C ILE A 188 16.85 -4.50 16.60
N ILE A 189 16.17 -4.62 15.46
CA ILE A 189 16.12 -3.56 14.46
C ILE A 189 14.73 -2.92 14.53
N VAL A 190 14.71 -1.63 14.79
CA VAL A 190 13.48 -0.81 14.85
C VAL A 190 13.47 0.11 13.65
N THR A 191 12.45 -0.02 12.80
CA THR A 191 12.19 0.86 11.65
C THR A 191 10.83 1.49 11.81
N GLY A 192 10.78 2.73 12.27
CA GLY A 192 9.51 3.36 12.64
C GLY A 192 8.78 2.59 13.74
N GLN A 193 7.75 1.83 13.38
CA GLN A 193 6.99 1.01 14.33
C GLN A 193 7.23 -0.50 14.15
N GLU A 194 7.99 -0.87 13.15
CA GLU A 194 8.35 -2.27 12.93
C GLU A 194 9.53 -2.65 13.82
N VAL A 195 9.38 -3.76 14.54
CA VAL A 195 10.42 -4.32 15.40
C VAL A 195 10.78 -5.71 14.91
N LYS A 196 12.01 -5.89 14.49
CA LYS A 196 12.57 -7.18 14.09
C LYS A 196 13.56 -7.65 15.15
N ILE A 197 13.32 -8.84 15.71
CA ILE A 197 14.13 -9.43 16.78
C ILE A 197 14.98 -10.55 16.19
N GLY A 198 16.30 -10.49 16.42
CA GLY A 198 17.27 -11.43 15.85
C GLY A 198 17.60 -11.13 14.39
N PHE A 199 18.64 -11.79 13.88
CA PHE A 199 19.07 -11.72 12.49
C PHE A 199 19.66 -13.08 12.08
N GLY A 200 19.28 -13.59 10.90
CA GLY A 200 19.84 -14.84 10.37
C GLY A 200 19.32 -16.15 11.00
N CYS A 201 18.34 -16.09 11.90
CA CYS A 201 17.67 -17.26 12.46
C CYS A 201 16.31 -17.43 11.78
N GLY A 202 16.27 -18.07 10.63
CA GLY A 202 15.09 -18.49 9.90
C GLY A 202 15.31 -19.90 9.40
#